data_d496b6edc140e3791a48404c98551c3c
#
_entry.id   d496b6edc140e3791a48404c98551c3c
#
_cell.length_a   1.000
_cell.length_b   1.000
_cell.length_c   1.000
_cell.angle_alpha   90.00
_cell.angle_beta   90.00
_cell.angle_gamma   90.00
#
_symmetry.space_group_name_H-M   'P 1'
#
loop_
_entity.id
_entity.type
_entity.pdbx_description
1 polymer ?
#
loop_
_entity_poly.entity_id
_entity_poly.type
_entity_poly.pdbx_seq_one_letter_code
_entity_poly.pdbx_strand_id
1 'polypeptide(L)' 'MPVVTIKVTREGTTPDRQSVTAEEKAALIKGVSELLLEVLHKPLDSTHVIIEEVDTENWGWGGLPALEYRKQRSQ' A
#
# COMPACT_ATOMS: atom_id res chain seq x y z
N MET A 1 8.53 19.09 4.06
CA MET A 1 7.48 18.17 4.53
C MET A 1 7.42 16.95 3.61
N PRO A 2 7.93 15.81 4.04
CA PRO A 2 7.83 14.62 3.20
C PRO A 2 6.41 14.05 3.20
N VAL A 3 6.01 13.50 2.07
CA VAL A 3 4.77 12.77 1.95
C VAL A 3 5.05 11.45 1.24
N VAL A 4 4.50 10.36 1.78
CA VAL A 4 4.64 9.04 1.19
C VAL A 4 3.24 8.50 0.93
N THR A 5 3.02 8.01 -0.28
CA THR A 5 1.75 7.40 -0.65
C THR A 5 1.97 5.93 -0.94
N ILE A 6 1.20 5.08 -0.28
CA ILE A 6 1.25 3.64 -0.47
C ILE A 6 -0.07 3.22 -1.10
N LYS A 7 0.00 2.64 -2.28
CA LYS A 7 -1.20 2.13 -2.95
C LYS A 7 -1.20 0.62 -2.88
N VAL A 8 -2.28 0.05 -2.42
CA VAL A 8 -2.44 -1.39 -2.30
C VAL A 8 -3.80 -1.78 -2.84
N THR A 9 -3.90 -3.02 -3.30
CA THR A 9 -5.21 -3.55 -3.63
C THR A 9 -5.98 -3.83 -2.34
N ARG A 10 -7.29 -3.95 -2.43
CA ARG A 10 -8.13 -4.21 -1.25
C ARG A 10 -7.96 -5.60 -0.67
N GLU A 11 -7.20 -6.45 -1.34
CA GLU A 11 -6.91 -7.77 -0.84
C GLU A 11 -6.15 -7.69 0.47
N GLY A 12 -6.56 -8.48 1.46
CA GLY A 12 -5.87 -8.49 2.74
C GLY A 12 -4.58 -9.30 2.69
N THR A 13 -3.94 -9.41 3.84
CA THR A 13 -2.66 -10.10 3.97
C THR A 13 -2.80 -11.59 3.65
N THR A 14 -3.97 -12.17 3.90
CA THR A 14 -4.26 -13.57 3.53
C THR A 14 -5.29 -13.58 2.40
N PRO A 15 -5.31 -14.65 1.58
CA PRO A 15 -6.18 -14.68 0.39
C PRO A 15 -7.67 -14.55 0.68
N ASP A 16 -8.12 -14.89 1.86
CA ASP A 16 -9.53 -14.81 2.22
C ASP A 16 -9.93 -13.47 2.83
N ARG A 17 -8.99 -12.56 2.98
CA ARG A 17 -9.29 -11.21 3.48
C ARG A 17 -9.67 -10.28 2.36
N GLN A 18 -10.62 -9.41 2.67
CA GLN A 18 -11.17 -8.47 1.69
C GLN A 18 -10.60 -7.05 1.85
N SER A 19 -9.79 -6.82 2.86
CA SER A 19 -9.23 -5.49 3.08
C SER A 19 -8.00 -5.57 3.98
N VAL A 20 -7.18 -4.54 3.90
CA VAL A 20 -6.06 -4.35 4.82
C VAL A 20 -6.63 -3.82 6.13
N THR A 21 -6.20 -4.37 7.26
CA THR A 21 -6.75 -3.98 8.55
C THR A 21 -6.24 -2.62 9.00
N ALA A 22 -6.98 -2.02 9.93
CA ALA A 22 -6.56 -0.74 10.52
C ALA A 22 -5.23 -0.88 11.25
N GLU A 23 -5.00 -2.02 11.90
CA GLU A 23 -3.74 -2.28 12.60
C GLU A 23 -2.57 -2.37 11.63
N GLU A 24 -2.79 -3.00 10.48
CA GLU A 24 -1.76 -3.09 9.44
C GLU A 24 -1.43 -1.71 8.88
N LYS A 25 -2.45 -0.90 8.65
CA LYS A 25 -2.26 0.46 8.16
C LYS A 25 -1.49 1.30 9.18
N ALA A 26 -1.85 1.18 10.45
CA ALA A 26 -1.15 1.92 11.51
C ALA A 26 0.31 1.51 11.60
N ALA A 27 0.61 0.22 11.44
CA ALA A 27 1.99 -0.27 11.47
C ALA A 27 2.78 0.26 10.28
N LEU A 28 2.16 0.32 9.10
CA LEU A 28 2.81 0.87 7.90
C LEU A 28 3.11 2.35 8.08
N ILE A 29 2.14 3.11 8.57
CA ILE A 29 2.31 4.54 8.79
C ILE A 29 3.45 4.79 9.78
N LYS A 30 3.46 4.05 10.87
CA LYS A 30 4.50 4.18 11.88
C LYS A 30 5.87 3.83 11.33
N GLY A 31 5.98 2.67 10.67
CA GLY A 31 7.27 2.19 10.17
C GLY A 31 7.86 3.08 9.10
N VAL A 32 7.04 3.55 8.16
CA VAL A 32 7.51 4.44 7.10
C VAL A 32 7.93 5.78 7.69
N SER A 33 7.15 6.31 8.64
CA SER A 33 7.49 7.58 9.27
C SER A 33 8.82 7.50 10.04
N GLU A 34 9.03 6.40 10.76
CA GLU A 34 10.28 6.20 11.50
C GLU A 34 11.48 6.04 10.56
N LEU A 35 11.26 5.40 9.40
CA LEU A 35 12.32 5.27 8.41
C LEU A 35 12.76 6.64 7.88
N LEU A 36 11.82 7.52 7.61
CA LEU A 36 12.15 8.87 7.13
C LEU A 36 12.85 9.68 8.21
N LEU A 37 12.48 9.49 9.46
CA LEU A 37 13.20 10.12 10.57
C LEU A 37 14.64 9.63 10.64
N GLU A 38 14.83 8.33 10.52
CA GLU A 38 16.15 7.72 10.61
C GLU A 38 17.07 8.15 9.47
N VAL A 39 16.57 8.11 8.24
CA VAL A 39 17.38 8.33 7.05
C VAL A 39 17.55 9.80 6.74
N LEU A 40 16.46 10.56 6.82
CA LEU A 40 16.42 11.96 6.38
C LEU A 40 16.39 12.95 7.54
N HIS A 41 16.28 12.48 8.76
CA HIS A 41 16.16 13.32 9.96
C HIS A 41 14.93 14.24 9.89
N LYS A 42 13.87 13.78 9.24
CA LYS A 42 12.62 14.54 9.18
C LYS A 42 11.76 14.22 10.37
N PRO A 43 11.31 15.25 11.11
CA PRO A 43 10.49 15.02 12.31
C PRO A 43 9.17 14.32 11.95
N LEU A 44 8.68 13.54 12.89
CA LEU A 44 7.42 12.81 12.67
C LEU A 44 6.25 13.76 12.43
N ASP A 45 6.25 14.92 13.08
CA ASP A 45 5.15 15.87 12.95
C ASP A 45 5.12 16.62 11.62
N SER A 46 6.16 16.47 10.80
CA SER A 46 6.17 17.06 9.45
C SER A 46 6.00 15.99 8.36
N THR A 47 5.92 14.71 8.75
CA THR A 47 5.87 13.59 7.82
C THR A 47 4.42 13.13 7.66
N HIS A 48 3.98 13.00 6.42
CA HIS A 48 2.63 12.53 6.11
C HIS A 48 2.71 11.24 5.32
N VAL A 49 1.87 10.27 5.69
CA VAL A 49 1.79 8.98 5.00
C VAL A 49 0.33 8.74 4.66
N ILE A 50 0.08 8.44 3.39
CA ILE A 50 -1.27 8.21 2.88
C ILE A 50 -1.33 6.80 2.33
N ILE A 51 -2.35 6.04 2.75
CA ILE A 51 -2.57 4.70 2.24
C ILE A 51 -3.86 4.72 1.43
N GLU A 52 -3.77 4.32 0.17
CA GLU A 52 -4.92 4.23 -0.72
C GLU A 52 -5.19 2.77 -1.04
N GLU A 53 -6.40 2.32 -0.78
CA GLU A 53 -6.84 1.01 -1.21
C GLU A 53 -7.50 1.17 -2.57
N VAL A 54 -7.07 0.36 -3.53
CA VAL A 54 -7.54 0.45 -4.92
C VAL A 54 -8.23 -0.87 -5.26
N ASP A 55 -9.43 -0.77 -5.86
CA ASP A 55 -10.12 -1.96 -6.35
C ASP A 55 -9.30 -2.60 -7.46
N THR A 56 -9.32 -3.93 -7.52
CA THR A 56 -8.53 -4.65 -8.52
C THR A 56 -8.93 -4.29 -9.94
N GLU A 57 -10.19 -3.92 -10.16
CA GLU A 57 -10.63 -3.48 -11.50
C GLU A 57 -10.01 -2.14 -11.90
N ASN A 58 -9.51 -1.37 -10.92
CA ASN A 58 -8.86 -0.09 -11.16
C ASN A 58 -7.35 -0.19 -11.21
N TRP A 59 -6.81 -1.41 -11.12
CA TRP A 59 -5.37 -1.64 -11.09
C TRP A 59 -4.95 -2.31 -12.39
N GLY A 60 -4.22 -1.58 -13.22
CA GLY A 60 -3.73 -2.10 -14.49
C GLY A 60 -2.36 -2.74 -14.33
N TRP A 61 -2.17 -3.87 -14.98
CA TRP A 61 -0.90 -4.60 -14.95
C TRP A 61 -0.73 -5.30 -16.29
N GLY A 62 0.36 -4.96 -16.99
CA GLY A 62 0.63 -5.58 -18.29
C GLY A 62 -0.39 -5.25 -19.37
N GLY A 63 -1.07 -4.09 -19.23
CA GLY A 63 -2.10 -3.68 -20.17
C GLY A 63 -3.47 -4.27 -19.90
N LEU A 64 -3.62 -5.00 -18.78
CA LEU A 64 -4.86 -5.68 -18.43
C LEU A 64 -5.27 -5.32 -17.00
N PRO A 65 -6.55 -5.49 -16.64
CA PRO A 65 -6.90 -5.46 -15.23
C PRO A 65 -6.10 -6.51 -14.46
N ALA A 66 -5.73 -6.18 -13.23
CA ALA A 66 -4.79 -7.00 -12.46
C ALA A 66 -5.18 -8.47 -12.37
N LEU A 67 -6.47 -8.76 -12.14
CA LEU A 67 -6.92 -10.15 -12.01
C LEU A 67 -6.80 -10.92 -13.32
N GLU A 68 -7.01 -10.25 -14.45
CA GLU A 68 -6.86 -10.87 -15.76
C GLU A 68 -5.39 -11.20 -16.04
N TYR A 69 -4.49 -10.29 -15.74
CA TYR A 69 -3.06 -10.53 -15.92
C TYR A 69 -2.59 -11.67 -15.03
N ARG A 70 -3.09 -11.70 -13.81
CA ARG A 70 -2.74 -12.75 -12.84
C ARG A 70 -3.17 -14.13 -13.35
N LYS A 71 -4.34 -14.22 -13.98
CA LYS A 71 -4.80 -15.47 -14.58
C LYS A 71 -3.87 -15.94 -15.69
N GLN A 72 -3.43 -15.02 -16.53
CA GLN A 72 -2.53 -15.36 -17.62
C GLN A 72 -1.19 -15.86 -17.11
N ARG A 73 -0.68 -15.29 -16.04
CA ARG A 73 0.60 -15.68 -15.48
C ARG A 73 0.59 -17.06 -14.84
N SER A 74 -0.58 -17.48 -14.35
CA SER A 74 -0.67 -18.77 -13.66
C SER A 74 -0.92 -19.96 -14.60
N GLN A 75 -0.96 -19.72 -15.91
CA GLN A 75 -1.14 -20.78 -16.92
C GLN A 75 0.14 -21.25 -17.54
#